data_1a3541efb75e3fb33ed00efb39201356
#
_entry.id   1a3541efb75e3fb33ed00efb39201356
#
_cell.length_a   1.000
_cell.length_b   1.000
_cell.length_c   1.000
_cell.angle_alpha   90.00
_cell.angle_beta   90.00
_cell.angle_gamma   90.00
#
_symmetry.space_group_name_H-M   'P 1'
#
loop_
_entity.id
_entity.type
_entity.pdbx_description
1 polymer ?
#
loop_
_entity_poly.entity_id
_entity_poly.type
_entity_poly.pdbx_seq_one_letter_code
_entity_poly.pdbx_strand_id
1 'polypeptide(L)'
;MKALLLITAAIFIFGGCQNAATKKTDSGVPNVATDIKEVSPADAQIAVSKAYSQFIDVRTPEEYSSGHAARAVNIPLDTLTAKLDTLEKNEPVYLICQTGNRSKKAAGLLKEAGFNNVLNVTGGTTAWQTANLPMETLPPHGAPPAK
;
A
#
# COMPACT_ATOMS: atom_id res chain seq x y z
N MET A 1 -13.46 40.73 -75.44
CA MET A 1 -12.98 39.48 -76.05
C MET A 1 -12.52 38.53 -74.96
N LYS A 2 -13.37 37.67 -74.66
CA LYS A 2 -13.31 36.20 -74.81
C LYS A 2 -12.05 35.57 -74.22
N ALA A 3 -12.14 34.88 -73.11
CA ALA A 3 -11.95 33.45 -73.11
C ALA A 3 -12.31 32.86 -71.72
N LEU A 4 -13.30 32.04 -71.73
CA LEU A 4 -13.78 31.08 -70.78
C LEU A 4 -12.80 29.94 -70.73
N LEU A 5 -12.34 29.56 -69.51
CA LEU A 5 -11.72 28.25 -69.30
C LEU A 5 -12.25 27.60 -68.09
N LEU A 6 -13.05 26.60 -68.36
CA LEU A 6 -13.54 25.62 -67.34
C LEU A 6 -12.37 24.70 -66.96
N ILE A 7 -12.12 24.56 -65.69
CA ILE A 7 -11.30 23.49 -65.14
C ILE A 7 -12.10 22.71 -64.12
N THR A 8 -12.30 21.50 -64.46
CA THR A 8 -13.07 20.43 -63.82
C THR A 8 -12.60 20.08 -62.41
N ALA A 9 -13.59 19.88 -61.58
CA ALA A 9 -13.45 19.32 -60.23
C ALA A 9 -12.86 17.89 -60.24
N ALA A 10 -11.85 17.68 -59.44
CA ALA A 10 -11.46 16.35 -58.99
C ALA A 10 -11.74 16.24 -57.51
N ILE A 11 -12.81 15.57 -57.20
CA ILE A 11 -13.16 15.21 -55.82
C ILE A 11 -12.31 14.01 -55.43
N PHE A 12 -11.29 14.24 -54.60
CA PHE A 12 -10.57 13.16 -53.93
C PHE A 12 -11.22 12.93 -52.58
N ILE A 13 -12.06 11.88 -52.50
CA ILE A 13 -12.59 11.39 -51.23
C ILE A 13 -11.48 10.54 -50.59
N PHE A 14 -10.71 11.11 -49.68
CA PHE A 14 -9.85 10.34 -48.82
C PHE A 14 -10.64 10.04 -47.53
N GLY A 15 -11.11 8.80 -47.43
CA GLY A 15 -11.66 8.26 -46.20
C GLY A 15 -10.57 8.13 -45.15
N GLY A 16 -10.49 9.11 -44.27
CA GLY A 16 -9.68 9.03 -43.06
C GLY A 16 -10.49 8.38 -41.94
N CYS A 17 -10.15 7.15 -41.59
CA CYS A 17 -10.57 6.56 -40.34
C CYS A 17 -10.06 7.42 -39.19
N GLN A 18 -10.92 8.25 -38.62
CA GLN A 18 -10.63 8.92 -37.36
C GLN A 18 -10.81 7.92 -36.23
N ASN A 19 -9.66 7.44 -35.78
CA ASN A 19 -9.57 6.69 -34.53
C ASN A 19 -9.93 7.66 -33.41
N ALA A 20 -11.17 7.62 -32.94
CA ALA A 20 -11.63 8.35 -31.79
C ALA A 20 -10.94 7.78 -30.56
N ALA A 21 -9.79 8.34 -30.19
CA ALA A 21 -9.21 8.17 -28.88
C ALA A 21 -10.22 8.70 -27.85
N THR A 22 -10.93 7.80 -27.23
CA THR A 22 -11.78 8.08 -26.08
C THR A 22 -10.88 8.62 -24.99
N LYS A 23 -10.85 9.92 -24.86
CA LYS A 23 -10.24 10.63 -23.74
C LYS A 23 -11.04 10.22 -22.50
N LYS A 24 -10.52 9.24 -21.75
CA LYS A 24 -11.01 8.93 -20.42
C LYS A 24 -10.93 10.22 -19.62
N THR A 25 -12.05 10.83 -19.37
CA THR A 25 -12.20 11.87 -18.36
C THR A 25 -11.85 11.20 -17.03
N ASP A 26 -10.65 11.45 -16.57
CA ASP A 26 -10.23 11.18 -15.21
C ASP A 26 -11.08 12.09 -14.32
N SER A 27 -12.14 11.51 -13.79
CA SER A 27 -12.92 12.12 -12.71
C SER A 27 -11.99 12.19 -11.53
N GLY A 28 -11.45 13.38 -11.24
CA GLY A 28 -10.49 13.65 -10.18
C GLY A 28 -11.06 13.39 -8.78
N VAL A 29 -11.34 12.13 -8.49
CA VAL A 29 -11.37 11.61 -7.13
C VAL A 29 -9.92 11.28 -6.82
N PRO A 30 -9.28 11.92 -5.82
CA PRO A 30 -7.94 11.53 -5.43
C PRO A 30 -7.98 10.05 -5.06
N ASN A 31 -7.31 9.23 -5.84
CA ASN A 31 -7.16 7.81 -5.55
C ASN A 31 -6.22 7.69 -4.35
N VAL A 32 -6.77 7.81 -3.16
CA VAL A 32 -6.05 7.74 -1.87
C VAL A 32 -5.27 6.43 -1.73
N ALA A 33 -5.65 5.40 -2.50
CA ALA A 33 -5.00 4.10 -2.49
C ALA A 33 -3.67 4.04 -3.26
N THR A 34 -3.32 5.06 -4.06
CA THR A 34 -2.12 5.01 -4.94
C THR A 34 -0.86 5.62 -4.34
N ASP A 35 -0.93 6.29 -3.19
CA ASP A 35 0.22 6.93 -2.54
C ASP A 35 0.62 6.25 -1.22
N ILE A 36 0.54 4.92 -1.18
CA ILE A 36 1.05 4.16 -0.04
C ILE A 36 2.56 3.99 -0.26
N LYS A 37 3.36 4.53 0.65
CA LYS A 37 4.81 4.36 0.62
C LYS A 37 5.17 2.91 0.89
N GLU A 38 5.97 2.34 0.01
CA GLU A 38 6.55 1.01 0.19
C GLU A 38 7.93 1.16 0.84
N VAL A 39 8.24 0.29 1.79
CA VAL A 39 9.53 0.25 2.48
C VAL A 39 10.09 -1.17 2.49
N SER A 40 11.40 -1.31 2.30
CA SER A 40 12.03 -2.62 2.41
C SER A 40 12.03 -3.13 3.85
N PRO A 41 12.04 -4.46 4.09
CA PRO A 41 12.16 -5.01 5.44
C PRO A 41 13.37 -4.47 6.22
N ALA A 42 14.52 -4.32 5.56
CA ALA A 42 15.75 -3.83 6.19
C ALA A 42 15.62 -2.37 6.62
N ASP A 43 15.08 -1.49 5.77
CA ASP A 43 14.87 -0.09 6.10
C ASP A 43 13.79 0.07 7.19
N ALA A 44 12.72 -0.72 7.14
CA ALA A 44 11.71 -0.76 8.19
C ALA A 44 12.33 -1.17 9.52
N GLN A 45 13.15 -2.24 9.57
CA GLN A 45 13.85 -2.69 10.77
C GLN A 45 14.72 -1.57 11.37
N ILE A 46 15.48 -0.87 10.54
CA ILE A 46 16.32 0.25 10.98
C ILE A 46 15.44 1.36 11.58
N ALA A 47 14.35 1.71 10.91
CA ALA A 47 13.46 2.79 11.36
C ALA A 47 12.79 2.46 12.68
N VAL A 48 12.17 1.27 12.81
CA VAL A 48 11.47 0.87 14.04
C VAL A 48 12.41 0.61 15.22
N SER A 49 13.70 0.42 14.97
CA SER A 49 14.71 0.24 16.02
C SER A 49 15.26 1.54 16.59
N LYS A 50 15.26 2.63 15.79
CA LYS A 50 15.93 3.89 16.14
C LYS A 50 15.03 4.97 16.68
N ALA A 51 13.76 4.99 16.30
CA ALA A 51 12.83 6.06 16.62
C ALA A 51 11.52 5.50 17.16
N TYR A 52 10.76 6.36 17.85
CA TYR A 52 9.37 6.06 18.13
C TYR A 52 8.63 5.90 16.81
N SER A 53 8.11 4.72 16.59
CA SER A 53 7.33 4.38 15.41
C SER A 53 6.33 3.30 15.77
N GLN A 54 5.18 3.37 15.16
CA GLN A 54 4.12 2.37 15.34
C GLN A 54 4.35 1.27 14.33
N PHE A 55 4.74 0.08 14.78
CA PHE A 55 4.96 -1.07 13.94
C PHE A 55 3.85 -2.09 14.17
N ILE A 56 2.99 -2.27 13.18
CA ILE A 56 1.72 -3.00 13.31
C ILE A 56 1.72 -4.22 12.40
N ASP A 57 1.54 -5.39 12.98
CA ASP A 57 1.27 -6.64 12.25
C ASP A 57 -0.25 -6.85 12.14
N VAL A 58 -0.75 -6.81 10.92
CA VAL A 58 -2.20 -6.92 10.64
C VAL A 58 -2.65 -8.34 10.32
N ARG A 59 -1.83 -9.35 10.66
CA ARG A 59 -2.20 -10.76 10.57
C ARG A 59 -3.14 -11.18 11.70
N THR A 60 -3.65 -12.41 11.61
CA THR A 60 -4.43 -12.96 12.71
C THR A 60 -3.58 -13.18 13.96
N PRO A 61 -4.18 -13.26 15.17
CA PRO A 61 -3.45 -13.53 16.41
C PRO A 61 -2.67 -14.86 16.35
N GLU A 62 -3.18 -15.87 15.68
CA GLU A 62 -2.55 -17.18 15.52
C GLU A 62 -1.30 -17.10 14.66
N GLU A 63 -1.39 -16.38 13.51
CA GLU A 63 -0.23 -16.14 12.65
C GLU A 63 0.84 -15.33 13.37
N TYR A 64 0.43 -14.31 14.14
CA TYR A 64 1.34 -13.46 14.90
C TYR A 64 2.05 -14.23 16.02
N SER A 65 1.32 -15.03 16.79
CA SER A 65 1.90 -15.80 17.91
C SER A 65 2.86 -16.88 17.44
N SER A 66 2.66 -17.45 16.24
CA SER A 66 3.58 -18.42 15.67
C SER A 66 4.94 -17.85 15.26
N GLY A 67 5.03 -16.52 15.11
CA GLY A 67 6.25 -15.78 14.79
C GLY A 67 5.93 -14.46 14.09
N HIS A 68 6.48 -13.37 14.58
CA HIS A 68 6.27 -12.01 14.08
C HIS A 68 7.57 -11.21 14.05
N ALA A 69 7.60 -10.15 13.25
CA ALA A 69 8.73 -9.23 13.23
C ALA A 69 8.91 -8.59 14.62
N ALA A 70 10.14 -8.58 15.12
CA ALA A 70 10.43 -8.04 16.44
C ALA A 70 9.90 -6.62 16.60
N ARG A 71 9.30 -6.33 17.76
CA ARG A 71 8.65 -5.06 18.12
C ARG A 71 7.32 -4.77 17.41
N ALA A 72 6.85 -5.60 16.50
CA ALA A 72 5.53 -5.43 15.93
C ALA A 72 4.44 -5.69 16.98
N VAL A 73 3.39 -4.89 16.95
CA VAL A 73 2.18 -5.08 17.77
C VAL A 73 1.09 -5.64 16.87
N ASN A 74 0.38 -6.66 17.35
CA ASN A 74 -0.70 -7.24 16.54
C ASN A 74 -1.98 -6.43 16.67
N ILE A 75 -2.44 -5.92 15.53
CA ILE A 75 -3.77 -5.35 15.35
C ILE A 75 -4.33 -5.95 14.05
N PRO A 76 -5.11 -7.03 14.13
CA PRO A 76 -5.66 -7.69 12.96
C PRO A 76 -6.43 -6.74 12.03
N LEU A 77 -6.35 -6.97 10.72
CA LEU A 77 -6.94 -6.09 9.71
C LEU A 77 -8.45 -5.87 9.92
N ASP A 78 -9.17 -6.89 10.36
CA ASP A 78 -10.61 -6.86 10.62
C ASP A 78 -11.00 -6.00 11.84
N THR A 79 -10.08 -5.84 12.80
CA THR A 79 -10.29 -5.02 14.01
C THR A 79 -9.59 -3.66 13.95
N LEU A 80 -8.80 -3.40 12.90
CA LEU A 80 -7.96 -2.20 12.78
C LEU A 80 -8.78 -0.91 12.89
N THR A 81 -9.92 -0.83 12.22
CA THR A 81 -10.77 0.36 12.23
C THR A 81 -11.34 0.70 13.62
N ALA A 82 -11.56 -0.30 14.45
CA ALA A 82 -11.98 -0.11 15.83
C ALA A 82 -10.84 0.27 16.79
N LYS A 83 -9.59 0.24 16.31
CA LYS A 83 -8.38 0.55 17.08
C LYS A 83 -7.65 1.82 16.65
N LEU A 84 -8.23 2.58 15.73
CA LEU A 84 -7.59 3.80 15.17
C LEU A 84 -7.25 4.83 16.24
N ASP A 85 -8.06 4.94 17.29
CA ASP A 85 -7.85 5.88 18.40
C ASP A 85 -6.64 5.50 19.27
N THR A 86 -6.12 4.29 19.14
CA THR A 86 -4.91 3.85 19.83
C THR A 86 -3.62 4.19 19.09
N LEU A 87 -3.75 4.74 17.89
CA LEU A 87 -2.63 5.08 17.00
C LEU A 87 -2.46 6.59 16.88
N GLU A 88 -1.20 7.03 16.81
CA GLU A 88 -0.84 8.44 16.66
C GLU A 88 -0.79 8.83 15.17
N LYS A 89 -1.68 9.74 14.75
CA LYS A 89 -1.84 10.11 13.33
C LYS A 89 -0.63 10.82 12.72
N ASN A 90 0.14 11.52 13.55
CA ASN A 90 1.28 12.31 13.11
C ASN A 90 2.61 11.53 13.12
N GLU A 91 2.61 10.36 13.74
CA GLU A 91 3.79 9.50 13.83
C GLU A 91 3.81 8.48 12.68
N PRO A 92 5.00 8.00 12.27
CA PRO A 92 5.11 6.97 11.25
C PRO A 92 4.43 5.66 11.69
N VAL A 93 3.60 5.10 10.80
CA VAL A 93 2.98 3.79 11.00
C VAL A 93 3.52 2.83 9.95
N TYR A 94 4.27 1.84 10.40
CA TYR A 94 4.77 0.74 9.59
C TYR A 94 3.81 -0.43 9.68
N LEU A 95 3.36 -0.93 8.55
CA LEU A 95 2.39 -2.01 8.46
C LEU A 95 3.04 -3.24 7.84
N ILE A 96 2.88 -4.39 8.48
CA ILE A 96 3.37 -5.67 8.00
C ILE A 96 2.24 -6.70 8.02
N CYS A 97 2.25 -7.61 7.06
CA CYS A 97 1.47 -8.84 7.08
C CYS A 97 2.33 -9.96 6.49
N GLN A 98 1.77 -11.06 6.06
CA GLN A 98 2.58 -12.16 5.53
C GLN A 98 3.32 -11.82 4.23
N THR A 99 2.64 -11.20 3.25
CA THR A 99 3.16 -10.95 1.89
C THR A 99 3.08 -9.48 1.45
N GLY A 100 2.56 -8.57 2.29
CA GLY A 100 2.37 -7.16 1.95
C GLY A 100 0.96 -6.79 1.46
N ASN A 101 0.09 -7.74 1.12
CA ASN A 101 -1.22 -7.45 0.54
C ASN A 101 -2.24 -6.96 1.59
N ARG A 102 -2.35 -7.61 2.74
CA ARG A 102 -3.24 -7.17 3.84
C ARG A 102 -2.78 -5.85 4.43
N SER A 103 -1.47 -5.67 4.61
CA SER A 103 -0.89 -4.43 5.12
C SER A 103 -1.09 -3.26 4.15
N LYS A 104 -1.09 -3.50 2.84
CA LYS A 104 -1.45 -2.48 1.86
C LYS A 104 -2.92 -2.05 1.96
N LYS A 105 -3.85 -2.98 2.19
CA LYS A 105 -5.25 -2.65 2.48
C LYS A 105 -5.38 -1.85 3.79
N ALA A 106 -4.67 -2.27 4.83
CA ALA A 106 -4.62 -1.55 6.10
C ALA A 106 -4.09 -0.12 5.93
N ALA A 107 -3.06 0.06 5.10
CA ALA A 107 -2.52 1.39 4.79
C ALA A 107 -3.56 2.31 4.13
N GLY A 108 -4.38 1.78 3.22
CA GLY A 108 -5.51 2.52 2.64
C GLY A 108 -6.49 2.99 3.72
N LEU A 109 -6.92 2.10 4.60
CA LEU A 109 -7.84 2.43 5.71
C LEU A 109 -7.25 3.51 6.65
N LEU A 110 -5.97 3.43 6.97
CA LEU A 110 -5.32 4.45 7.80
C LEU A 110 -5.24 5.80 7.08
N LYS A 111 -4.91 5.80 5.79
CA LYS A 111 -4.91 7.03 4.96
C LYS A 111 -6.29 7.69 4.93
N GLU A 112 -7.35 6.93 4.71
CA GLU A 112 -8.74 7.40 4.75
C GLU A 112 -9.12 7.97 6.12
N ALA A 113 -8.55 7.41 7.20
CA ALA A 113 -8.73 7.90 8.57
C ALA A 113 -7.85 9.12 8.93
N GLY A 114 -7.05 9.63 7.97
CA GLY A 114 -6.26 10.85 8.12
C GLY A 114 -4.84 10.64 8.69
N PHE A 115 -4.30 9.42 8.61
CA PHE A 115 -2.89 9.16 8.93
C PHE A 115 -1.98 9.62 7.78
N ASN A 116 -1.02 10.50 8.07
CA ASN A 116 -0.21 11.16 7.05
C ASN A 116 1.00 10.34 6.61
N ASN A 117 1.57 9.55 7.50
CA ASN A 117 2.83 8.83 7.26
C ASN A 117 2.65 7.32 7.47
N VAL A 118 2.09 6.66 6.45
CA VAL A 118 1.81 5.22 6.48
C VAL A 118 2.70 4.51 5.47
N LEU A 119 3.39 3.46 5.92
CA LEU A 119 4.35 2.70 5.13
C LEU A 119 3.99 1.22 5.15
N ASN A 120 4.02 0.60 3.96
CA ASN A 120 3.81 -0.84 3.81
C ASN A 120 5.16 -1.56 3.69
N VAL A 121 5.39 -2.57 4.53
CA VAL A 121 6.61 -3.40 4.44
C VAL A 121 6.46 -4.37 3.27
N THR A 122 7.26 -4.15 2.23
CA THR A 122 7.23 -4.94 0.99
C THR A 122 7.56 -6.41 1.25
N GLY A 123 6.72 -7.30 0.74
CA GLY A 123 6.89 -8.76 0.92
C GLY A 123 6.59 -9.27 2.32
N GLY A 124 6.27 -8.40 3.26
CA GLY A 124 5.79 -8.73 4.59
C GLY A 124 6.76 -9.59 5.42
N THR A 125 6.20 -10.41 6.32
CA THR A 125 7.00 -11.31 7.19
C THR A 125 7.76 -12.36 6.41
N THR A 126 7.30 -12.75 5.23
CA THR A 126 8.05 -13.66 4.35
C THR A 126 9.38 -13.05 3.91
N ALA A 127 9.36 -11.80 3.42
CA ALA A 127 10.59 -11.10 3.03
C ALA A 127 11.44 -10.72 4.26
N TRP A 128 10.81 -10.41 5.39
CA TRP A 128 11.48 -10.14 6.66
C TRP A 128 12.31 -11.33 7.12
N GLN A 129 11.74 -12.53 7.11
CA GLN A 129 12.41 -13.79 7.44
C GLN A 129 13.53 -14.12 6.44
N THR A 130 13.27 -13.95 5.14
CA THR A 130 14.27 -14.18 4.09
C THR A 130 15.50 -13.27 4.25
N ALA A 131 15.29 -12.06 4.76
CA ALA A 131 16.37 -11.12 5.08
C ALA A 131 17.06 -11.41 6.43
N ASN A 132 16.72 -12.50 7.12
CA ASN A 132 17.22 -12.88 8.43
C ASN A 132 17.09 -11.78 9.48
N LEU A 133 16.02 -11.00 9.44
CA LEU A 133 15.75 -9.93 10.39
C LEU A 133 15.14 -10.50 11.68
N PRO A 134 15.27 -9.79 12.83
CA PRO A 134 14.82 -10.27 14.12
C PRO A 134 13.32 -10.64 14.13
N MET A 135 13.05 -11.84 14.64
CA MET A 135 11.71 -12.38 14.84
C MET A 135 11.47 -12.67 16.33
N GLU A 136 10.23 -12.55 16.75
CA GLU A 136 9.77 -12.90 18.08
C GLU A 136 8.62 -13.90 18.00
N THR A 137 8.45 -14.70 19.03
CA THR A 137 7.31 -15.61 19.19
C THR A 137 6.68 -15.34 20.57
N LEU A 138 5.37 -15.37 20.66
CA LEU A 138 4.71 -15.37 21.95
C LEU A 138 4.80 -16.80 22.54
N PRO A 139 5.06 -16.94 23.84
CA PRO A 139 4.96 -18.25 24.46
C PRO A 139 3.52 -18.78 24.28
N PRO A 140 3.33 -20.10 24.11
CA PRO A 140 2.01 -20.67 24.03
C PRO A 140 1.20 -20.29 25.28
N HIS A 141 -0.10 -19.99 25.08
CA HIS A 141 -1.00 -19.60 26.17
C HIS A 141 -0.89 -20.60 27.34
N GLY A 142 -0.47 -20.11 28.50
CA GLY A 142 -0.28 -20.91 29.72
C GLY A 142 1.15 -21.41 29.97
N ALA A 143 2.13 -21.07 29.13
CA ALA A 143 3.53 -21.33 29.46
C ALA A 143 3.99 -20.36 30.58
N PRO A 144 4.63 -20.86 31.67
CA PRO A 144 5.20 -19.96 32.69
C PRO A 144 6.34 -19.14 32.04
N PRO A 145 6.58 -17.91 32.53
CA PRO A 145 7.67 -17.08 32.03
C PRO A 145 9.00 -17.83 32.18
N ALA A 146 9.81 -17.83 31.13
CA ALA A 146 11.15 -18.39 31.19
C ALA A 146 11.94 -17.68 32.29
N LYS A 147 12.55 -18.49 33.20
CA LYS A 147 13.40 -18.00 34.31
C LYS A 147 14.73 -17.51 33.76
#